data_36a329fab7a781a6aa334379c292bc1f
#
_entry.id   36a329fab7a781a6aa334379c292bc1f
#
_cell.length_a   1.000
_cell.length_b   1.000
_cell.length_c   1.000
_cell.angle_alpha   90.00
_cell.angle_beta   90.00
_cell.angle_gamma   90.00
#
_symmetry.space_group_name_H-M   'P 1'
#
loop_
_entity.id
_entity.type
_entity.pdbx_description
1 polymer ?
#
loop_
_entity_poly.entity_id
_entity_poly.type
_entity_poly.pdbx_seq_one_letter_code
_entity_poly.pdbx_strand_id
1 'polypeptide(L)'
;MEGKRIGRRTVLRTAGALAAATTVAGCGTLMGNAESRSSSGGGKKRLVVSNSGGAYNDALTKAIYEPFAKETGITVTTVNYQSAQVIAQVKQGRPQVDLMDNSLLIFQKMARLDCLEAIDHDRLKSVKGAGIPEHQLPEHAVGKNVWCSLMAYRTDSLKRAPKSWADFWNTDSFPGPRSLQSAEVDIPELEFALLADGVPLDKLYPLDVDRAFKAMSRIRGDVKKFWNTGALPAVLIGRKEVVATSLYGGRADELIKQGMPVAYQWNGARRLTNGWGIPKGADNKDAAYKLIDFSLRPEVQAAFAKLYPGGPVVPAAIKLLSDDVLATLPTSPQNLKIGFDADVAWWDKNRDAVTKRWQEWADA
;
A
#
# COMPACT_ATOMS: atom_id res chain seq x y z
N MET A 1 -3.36 65.88 -2.79
CA MET A 1 -1.90 65.70 -2.75
C MET A 1 -1.65 64.23 -3.23
N GLU A 2 -1.45 64.23 -4.31
CA GLU A 2 -0.80 63.75 -5.51
C GLU A 2 0.20 62.61 -5.18
N GLY A 3 -0.07 61.49 -5.83
CA GLY A 3 0.71 60.30 -5.87
C GLY A 3 1.99 60.41 -6.69
N LYS A 4 2.87 59.46 -6.60
CA LYS A 4 3.83 59.17 -7.67
C LYS A 4 3.99 57.67 -7.82
N ARG A 5 3.48 57.14 -8.94
CA ARG A 5 3.85 55.90 -9.57
C ARG A 5 5.29 56.02 -10.08
N ILE A 6 6.16 55.08 -9.76
CA ILE A 6 7.46 54.92 -10.43
C ILE A 6 7.45 53.63 -11.21
N GLY A 7 7.65 53.76 -12.51
CA GLY A 7 7.59 52.74 -13.51
C GLY A 7 8.84 51.87 -13.59
N ARG A 8 8.64 50.67 -14.13
CA ARG A 8 9.68 49.78 -14.63
C ARG A 8 10.38 50.37 -15.84
N ARG A 9 11.64 50.13 -15.93
CA ARG A 9 12.59 50.18 -17.07
C ARG A 9 13.78 51.10 -16.84
N THR A 10 14.90 50.47 -17.21
CA THR A 10 16.22 51.07 -17.52
C THR A 10 17.25 50.94 -16.40
N VAL A 11 18.15 49.97 -16.54
CA VAL A 11 19.58 50.20 -16.74
C VAL A 11 20.21 48.95 -17.38
N LEU A 12 20.57 49.10 -18.63
CA LEU A 12 21.53 48.31 -19.37
C LEU A 12 22.78 49.19 -19.63
N ARG A 13 23.92 48.53 -19.64
CA ARG A 13 25.23 48.99 -20.18
C ARG A 13 26.19 49.66 -19.20
N THR A 14 27.27 48.90 -18.87
CA THR A 14 28.60 49.29 -19.36
C THR A 14 29.56 48.09 -19.28
N ALA A 15 30.30 47.88 -20.37
CA ALA A 15 31.32 46.88 -20.59
C ALA A 15 32.67 47.34 -20.00
N GLY A 16 33.53 46.37 -19.68
CA GLY A 16 34.92 46.65 -19.35
C GLY A 16 35.70 45.32 -19.19
N ALA A 17 36.43 44.95 -20.24
CA ALA A 17 37.31 43.80 -20.29
C ALA A 17 38.59 44.04 -19.48
N LEU A 18 39.07 42.97 -18.78
CA LEU A 18 40.52 42.78 -18.53
C LEU A 18 40.76 41.28 -18.24
N ALA A 19 41.59 40.70 -19.09
CA ALA A 19 42.06 39.33 -18.99
C ALA A 19 43.25 39.23 -18.00
N ALA A 20 43.27 38.19 -17.19
CA ALA A 20 44.50 37.59 -16.68
C ALA A 20 44.22 36.16 -16.26
N ALA A 21 44.99 35.26 -16.84
CA ALA A 21 44.99 33.80 -16.58
C ALA A 21 45.71 33.50 -15.27
N THR A 22 45.16 32.53 -14.48
CA THR A 22 45.96 31.58 -13.67
C THR A 22 45.09 30.37 -13.25
N THR A 23 45.48 29.20 -13.75
CA THR A 23 45.55 27.86 -13.17
C THR A 23 44.47 27.33 -12.22
N VAL A 24 43.73 26.39 -12.76
CA VAL A 24 43.35 25.03 -12.26
C VAL A 24 43.31 24.80 -10.75
N ALA A 25 42.11 24.61 -10.21
CA ALA A 25 41.78 23.54 -9.28
C ALA A 25 40.24 23.48 -9.04
N GLY A 26 39.57 22.40 -9.45
CA GLY A 26 38.53 21.72 -8.75
C GLY A 26 37.15 22.39 -8.61
N CYS A 27 36.33 22.48 -9.66
CA CYS A 27 34.89 22.57 -9.50
C CYS A 27 34.29 21.15 -9.45
N GLY A 28 33.94 20.70 -8.25
CA GLY A 28 33.09 19.53 -8.05
C GLY A 28 31.67 19.92 -8.44
N THR A 29 31.23 19.46 -9.59
CA THR A 29 29.83 19.46 -10.01
C THR A 29 29.05 18.48 -9.15
N LEU A 30 28.03 18.97 -8.46
CA LEU A 30 26.94 18.18 -7.88
C LEU A 30 26.14 17.53 -9.04
N MET A 31 26.69 16.47 -9.60
CA MET A 31 25.93 15.48 -10.35
C MET A 31 25.91 14.22 -9.52
N GLY A 32 24.69 13.77 -9.18
CA GLY A 32 24.47 12.54 -8.46
C GLY A 32 25.25 11.40 -9.10
N ASN A 33 26.10 10.75 -8.32
CA ASN A 33 26.85 9.57 -8.70
C ASN A 33 25.87 8.46 -9.11
N ALA A 34 25.71 8.28 -10.40
CA ALA A 34 25.41 6.97 -10.95
C ALA A 34 26.69 6.14 -10.79
N GLU A 35 26.87 5.51 -9.63
CA GLU A 35 27.92 4.52 -9.46
C GLU A 35 27.69 3.40 -10.46
N SER A 36 28.59 3.34 -11.44
CA SER A 36 28.69 2.22 -12.38
C SER A 36 28.84 0.92 -11.58
N ARG A 37 27.92 -0.02 -11.79
CA ARG A 37 28.01 -1.39 -11.29
C ARG A 37 29.23 -2.08 -11.92
N SER A 38 30.39 -1.93 -11.31
CA SER A 38 31.55 -2.75 -11.67
C SER A 38 31.51 -4.05 -10.88
N SER A 39 31.29 -5.14 -11.58
CA SER A 39 31.47 -6.49 -11.10
C SER A 39 32.96 -6.81 -10.98
N SER A 40 33.52 -6.73 -9.76
CA SER A 40 34.67 -7.58 -9.38
C SER A 40 35.02 -7.41 -7.90
N GLY A 41 35.05 -8.53 -7.16
CA GLY A 41 35.83 -8.70 -5.95
C GLY A 41 35.16 -8.32 -4.63
N GLY A 42 34.68 -9.33 -3.84
CA GLY A 42 34.62 -9.22 -2.37
C GLY A 42 33.64 -8.24 -1.72
N GLY A 43 32.82 -7.50 -2.47
CA GLY A 43 31.83 -6.58 -1.95
C GLY A 43 30.66 -7.33 -1.29
N LYS A 44 30.16 -6.83 -0.16
CA LYS A 44 28.93 -7.35 0.49
C LYS A 44 27.83 -7.46 -0.58
N LYS A 45 27.27 -8.65 -0.74
CA LYS A 45 26.16 -8.86 -1.67
C LYS A 45 25.02 -7.92 -1.27
N ARG A 46 24.48 -7.17 -2.23
CA ARG A 46 23.44 -6.17 -2.01
C ARG A 46 22.19 -6.57 -2.78
N LEU A 47 21.02 -6.39 -2.15
CA LEU A 47 19.69 -6.57 -2.75
C LEU A 47 18.96 -5.23 -2.71
N VAL A 48 18.47 -4.78 -3.85
CA VAL A 48 17.68 -3.54 -3.95
C VAL A 48 16.19 -3.89 -3.93
N VAL A 49 15.47 -3.39 -2.93
CA VAL A 49 14.04 -3.66 -2.72
C VAL A 49 13.24 -2.37 -2.86
N SER A 50 12.20 -2.38 -3.70
CA SER A 50 11.24 -1.28 -3.74
C SER A 50 10.08 -1.55 -2.79
N ASN A 51 9.76 -0.57 -1.92
CA ASN A 51 8.58 -0.59 -1.04
C ASN A 51 8.00 0.81 -0.82
N SER A 52 6.91 0.92 -0.05
CA SER A 52 6.20 2.19 0.17
C SER A 52 6.86 3.14 1.19
N GLY A 53 7.95 2.74 1.84
CA GLY A 53 8.66 3.58 2.82
C GLY A 53 7.95 3.76 4.16
N GLY A 54 8.41 4.76 4.96
CA GLY A 54 7.81 5.15 6.25
C GLY A 54 7.84 4.05 7.30
N ALA A 55 6.93 4.12 8.29
CA ALA A 55 6.83 3.15 9.39
C ALA A 55 6.71 1.68 8.93
N TYR A 56 6.13 1.45 7.77
CA TYR A 56 6.07 0.13 7.15
C TYR A 56 7.48 -0.38 6.78
N ASN A 57 8.30 0.46 6.14
CA ASN A 57 9.69 0.11 5.83
C ASN A 57 10.52 -0.11 7.11
N ASP A 58 10.28 0.70 8.16
CA ASP A 58 10.99 0.55 9.43
C ASP A 58 10.67 -0.79 10.09
N ALA A 59 9.42 -1.22 10.03
CA ALA A 59 9.00 -2.54 10.52
C ALA A 59 9.62 -3.68 9.70
N LEU A 60 9.64 -3.56 8.36
CA LEU A 60 10.31 -4.53 7.48
C LEU A 60 11.82 -4.59 7.77
N THR A 61 12.45 -3.45 7.98
CA THR A 61 13.88 -3.37 8.30
C THR A 61 14.20 -4.14 9.57
N LYS A 62 13.46 -3.88 10.65
CA LYS A 62 13.69 -4.53 11.95
C LYS A 62 13.33 -6.01 11.96
N ALA A 63 12.22 -6.38 11.33
CA ALA A 63 11.73 -7.76 11.37
C ALA A 63 12.37 -8.67 10.32
N ILE A 64 12.76 -8.13 9.16
CA ILE A 64 13.16 -8.93 7.99
C ILE A 64 14.56 -8.57 7.53
N TYR A 65 14.83 -7.29 7.17
CA TYR A 65 16.05 -6.95 6.44
C TYR A 65 17.32 -7.05 7.28
N GLU A 66 17.31 -6.54 8.51
CA GLU A 66 18.47 -6.64 9.43
C GLU A 66 18.75 -8.09 9.85
N PRO A 67 17.75 -8.90 10.29
CA PRO A 67 17.98 -10.30 10.59
C PRO A 67 18.47 -11.12 9.37
N PHE A 68 17.89 -10.86 8.19
CA PHE A 68 18.32 -11.47 6.94
C PHE A 68 19.78 -11.15 6.61
N ALA A 69 20.17 -9.87 6.73
CA ALA A 69 21.53 -9.45 6.47
C ALA A 69 22.53 -10.07 7.46
N LYS A 70 22.13 -10.20 8.73
CA LYS A 70 22.92 -10.86 9.77
C LYS A 70 23.15 -12.34 9.47
N GLU A 71 22.12 -13.05 8.98
CA GLU A 71 22.20 -14.49 8.68
C GLU A 71 22.95 -14.77 7.37
N THR A 72 22.72 -13.96 6.33
CA THR A 72 23.18 -14.28 4.97
C THR A 72 24.38 -13.47 4.50
N GLY A 73 24.71 -12.37 5.18
CA GLY A 73 25.70 -11.39 4.71
C GLY A 73 25.20 -10.52 3.53
N ILE A 74 23.91 -10.65 3.11
CA ILE A 74 23.32 -9.88 2.02
C ILE A 74 22.64 -8.64 2.61
N THR A 75 23.12 -7.44 2.27
CA THR A 75 22.51 -6.19 2.73
C THR A 75 21.33 -5.82 1.85
N VAL A 76 20.23 -5.36 2.47
CA VAL A 76 19.05 -4.84 1.75
C VAL A 76 19.13 -3.32 1.71
N THR A 77 18.97 -2.75 0.51
CA THR A 77 18.79 -1.32 0.31
C THR A 77 17.39 -1.07 -0.22
N THR A 78 16.68 -0.13 0.37
CA THR A 78 15.30 0.18 -0.02
C THR A 78 15.22 1.43 -0.87
N VAL A 79 14.31 1.41 -1.84
CA VAL A 79 13.93 2.54 -2.70
C VAL A 79 12.41 2.65 -2.74
N ASN A 80 11.90 3.84 -3.02
CA ASN A 80 10.45 4.04 -3.16
C ASN A 80 10.11 4.32 -4.63
N TYR A 81 10.20 3.28 -5.48
CA TYR A 81 9.78 3.39 -6.87
C TYR A 81 8.33 2.95 -7.02
N GLN A 82 7.55 3.78 -7.67
CA GLN A 82 6.18 3.43 -8.03
C GLN A 82 6.18 2.31 -9.08
N SER A 83 5.14 1.47 -9.09
CA SER A 83 5.02 0.35 -10.04
C SER A 83 5.17 0.78 -11.50
N ALA A 84 4.65 1.95 -11.87
CA ALA A 84 4.80 2.51 -13.21
C ALA A 84 6.27 2.78 -13.59
N GLN A 85 7.09 3.23 -12.64
CA GLN A 85 8.53 3.44 -12.85
C GLN A 85 9.25 2.12 -13.08
N VAL A 86 8.95 1.10 -12.26
CA VAL A 86 9.57 -0.22 -12.41
C VAL A 86 9.14 -0.88 -13.73
N ILE A 87 7.86 -0.76 -14.13
CA ILE A 87 7.39 -1.21 -15.44
C ILE A 87 8.18 -0.55 -16.58
N ALA A 88 8.39 0.76 -16.51
CA ALA A 88 9.16 1.48 -17.52
C ALA A 88 10.63 1.01 -17.56
N GLN A 89 11.26 0.79 -16.41
CA GLN A 89 12.64 0.28 -16.31
C GLN A 89 12.76 -1.14 -16.92
N VAL A 90 11.81 -2.03 -16.61
CA VAL A 90 11.78 -3.40 -17.17
C VAL A 90 11.62 -3.36 -18.70
N LYS A 91 10.70 -2.53 -19.21
CA LYS A 91 10.50 -2.36 -20.66
C LYS A 91 11.73 -1.79 -21.38
N GLN A 92 12.58 -1.05 -20.67
CA GLN A 92 13.87 -0.57 -21.16
C GLN A 92 15.01 -1.60 -21.00
N GLY A 93 14.72 -2.79 -20.46
CA GLY A 93 15.72 -3.82 -20.17
C GLY A 93 16.69 -3.47 -19.05
N ARG A 94 16.33 -2.53 -18.16
CA ARG A 94 17.22 -2.01 -17.09
C ARG A 94 16.47 -1.85 -15.76
N PRO A 95 15.95 -2.93 -15.15
CA PRO A 95 15.33 -2.85 -13.84
C PRO A 95 16.39 -2.39 -12.80
N GLN A 96 16.05 -1.40 -12.00
CA GLN A 96 16.94 -0.85 -10.96
C GLN A 96 16.66 -1.46 -9.58
N VAL A 97 15.70 -2.37 -9.51
CA VAL A 97 15.33 -3.10 -8.30
C VAL A 97 15.38 -4.59 -8.56
N ASP A 98 15.78 -5.34 -7.56
CA ASP A 98 15.88 -6.80 -7.62
C ASP A 98 14.59 -7.47 -7.11
N LEU A 99 13.86 -6.79 -6.23
CA LEU A 99 12.63 -7.29 -5.62
C LEU A 99 11.68 -6.13 -5.36
N MET A 100 10.39 -6.36 -5.58
CA MET A 100 9.33 -5.41 -5.25
C MET A 100 8.47 -5.95 -4.12
N ASP A 101 8.06 -5.03 -3.24
CA ASP A 101 7.00 -5.18 -2.27
C ASP A 101 5.80 -4.36 -2.73
N ASN A 102 4.74 -5.03 -3.14
CA ASN A 102 3.52 -4.36 -3.59
C ASN A 102 2.30 -5.28 -3.43
N SER A 103 1.11 -4.74 -3.67
CA SER A 103 -0.14 -5.50 -3.68
C SER A 103 -0.13 -6.58 -4.76
N LEU A 104 -0.71 -7.76 -4.46
CA LEU A 104 -0.89 -8.83 -5.45
C LEU A 104 -1.69 -8.35 -6.67
N LEU A 105 -2.60 -7.40 -6.49
CA LEU A 105 -3.34 -6.78 -7.59
C LEU A 105 -2.41 -6.03 -8.57
N ILE A 106 -1.40 -5.31 -8.06
CA ILE A 106 -0.40 -4.65 -8.89
C ILE A 106 0.49 -5.68 -9.59
N PHE A 107 0.86 -6.75 -8.91
CA PHE A 107 1.65 -7.83 -9.52
C PHE A 107 0.88 -8.56 -10.62
N GLN A 108 -0.42 -8.77 -10.46
CA GLN A 108 -1.26 -9.32 -11.53
C GLN A 108 -1.21 -8.44 -12.80
N LYS A 109 -1.34 -7.13 -12.64
CA LYS A 109 -1.19 -6.17 -13.74
C LYS A 109 0.22 -6.23 -14.36
N MET A 110 1.27 -6.28 -13.54
CA MET A 110 2.65 -6.35 -14.03
C MET A 110 2.94 -7.66 -14.76
N ALA A 111 2.36 -8.77 -14.32
CA ALA A 111 2.46 -10.07 -15.00
C ALA A 111 1.82 -10.03 -16.39
N ARG A 112 0.61 -9.46 -16.53
CA ARG A 112 -0.02 -9.26 -17.85
C ARG A 112 0.82 -8.39 -18.80
N LEU A 113 1.61 -7.48 -18.26
CA LEU A 113 2.51 -6.63 -19.03
C LEU A 113 3.88 -7.28 -19.29
N ASP A 114 4.05 -8.55 -18.93
CA ASP A 114 5.31 -9.31 -19.04
C ASP A 114 6.49 -8.60 -18.31
N CYS A 115 6.21 -8.03 -17.14
CA CYS A 115 7.18 -7.25 -16.36
C CYS A 115 7.69 -7.96 -15.09
N LEU A 116 7.27 -9.21 -14.84
CA LEU A 116 7.70 -10.02 -13.69
C LEU A 116 8.26 -11.35 -14.15
N GLU A 117 9.21 -11.88 -13.37
CA GLU A 117 9.61 -13.27 -13.47
C GLU A 117 8.51 -14.17 -12.87
N ALA A 118 8.33 -15.37 -13.42
CA ALA A 118 7.57 -16.41 -12.75
C ALA A 118 8.32 -16.86 -11.50
N ILE A 119 7.59 -17.11 -10.42
CA ILE A 119 8.16 -17.57 -9.15
C ILE A 119 8.19 -19.10 -9.12
N ASP A 120 9.36 -19.65 -9.01
CA ASP A 120 9.54 -21.07 -8.73
C ASP A 120 9.29 -21.30 -7.22
N HIS A 121 8.06 -21.66 -6.87
CA HIS A 121 7.67 -21.92 -5.49
C HIS A 121 8.41 -23.09 -4.85
N ASP A 122 8.92 -24.05 -5.62
CA ASP A 122 9.70 -25.18 -5.11
C ASP A 122 11.06 -24.78 -4.54
N ARG A 123 11.57 -23.60 -4.93
CA ARG A 123 12.77 -23.00 -4.35
C ARG A 123 12.54 -22.40 -2.95
N LEU A 124 11.29 -22.22 -2.54
CA LEU A 124 10.89 -21.57 -1.29
C LEU A 124 10.57 -22.65 -0.24
N LYS A 125 11.56 -22.98 0.58
CA LYS A 125 11.43 -23.99 1.63
C LYS A 125 10.35 -23.64 2.65
N SER A 126 10.22 -22.34 2.96
CA SER A 126 9.24 -21.81 3.93
C SER A 126 7.80 -21.79 3.39
N VAL A 127 7.59 -22.06 2.10
CA VAL A 127 6.25 -22.21 1.49
C VAL A 127 5.78 -23.66 1.59
N LYS A 128 6.71 -24.60 1.43
CA LYS A 128 6.39 -26.03 1.34
C LYS A 128 5.78 -26.55 2.65
N GLY A 129 4.52 -26.95 2.58
CA GLY A 129 3.80 -27.47 3.77
C GLY A 129 3.41 -26.41 4.80
N ALA A 130 3.59 -25.11 4.51
CA ALA A 130 3.29 -24.03 5.43
C ALA A 130 1.78 -23.73 5.57
N GLY A 131 0.93 -24.32 4.73
CA GLY A 131 -0.51 -24.05 4.74
C GLY A 131 -0.90 -22.64 4.27
N ILE A 132 -0.03 -21.99 3.51
CA ILE A 132 -0.33 -20.69 2.90
C ILE A 132 -1.47 -20.91 1.89
N PRO A 133 -2.55 -20.12 1.94
CA PRO A 133 -3.65 -20.23 0.99
C PRO A 133 -3.17 -20.04 -0.46
N GLU A 134 -3.71 -20.82 -1.40
CA GLU A 134 -3.29 -20.83 -2.80
C GLU A 134 -3.36 -19.44 -3.46
N HIS A 135 -4.40 -18.66 -3.16
CA HIS A 135 -4.56 -17.30 -3.68
C HIS A 135 -3.46 -16.31 -3.21
N GLN A 136 -2.65 -16.70 -2.21
CA GLN A 136 -1.47 -15.97 -1.75
C GLN A 136 -0.19 -16.36 -2.51
N LEU A 137 -0.26 -17.33 -3.39
CA LEU A 137 0.87 -17.90 -4.14
C LEU A 137 0.62 -17.84 -5.66
N PRO A 138 0.29 -16.68 -6.25
CA PRO A 138 0.13 -16.58 -7.69
C PRO A 138 1.46 -16.83 -8.42
N GLU A 139 1.39 -17.19 -9.69
CA GLU A 139 2.54 -17.56 -10.53
C GLU A 139 3.71 -16.56 -10.50
N HIS A 140 3.42 -15.25 -10.42
CA HIS A 140 4.45 -14.20 -10.53
C HIS A 140 4.69 -13.44 -9.23
N ALA A 141 4.15 -13.91 -8.11
CA ALA A 141 4.34 -13.26 -6.82
C ALA A 141 4.14 -14.23 -5.66
N VAL A 142 4.55 -13.81 -4.48
CA VAL A 142 4.33 -14.54 -3.23
C VAL A 142 3.76 -13.58 -2.20
N GLY A 143 2.59 -13.90 -1.63
CA GLY A 143 2.01 -13.14 -0.54
C GLY A 143 2.95 -13.03 0.65
N LYS A 144 2.97 -11.88 1.30
CA LYS A 144 3.84 -11.61 2.44
C LYS A 144 3.07 -11.19 3.68
N ASN A 145 2.20 -10.22 3.55
CA ASN A 145 1.34 -9.78 4.64
C ASN A 145 -0.01 -9.28 4.13
N VAL A 146 -1.04 -9.52 4.92
CA VAL A 146 -2.40 -9.07 4.63
C VAL A 146 -2.64 -7.73 5.34
N TRP A 147 -3.17 -6.76 4.61
CA TRP A 147 -3.70 -5.52 5.15
C TRP A 147 -5.20 -5.42 4.90
N CYS A 148 -5.85 -4.45 5.51
CA CYS A 148 -7.29 -4.30 5.33
C CYS A 148 -7.72 -2.84 5.20
N SER A 149 -8.84 -2.65 4.50
CA SER A 149 -9.67 -1.46 4.58
C SER A 149 -10.90 -1.79 5.41
N LEU A 150 -11.22 -0.93 6.38
CA LEU A 150 -12.30 -1.15 7.33
C LEU A 150 -13.01 0.17 7.66
N MET A 151 -14.14 0.08 8.38
CA MET A 151 -14.85 1.25 8.87
C MET A 151 -14.25 1.74 10.19
N ALA A 152 -13.85 3.01 10.24
CA ALA A 152 -13.58 3.72 11.49
C ALA A 152 -14.62 4.81 11.73
N TYR A 153 -14.83 5.12 12.99
CA TYR A 153 -15.83 6.10 13.42
C TYR A 153 -15.38 6.83 14.69
N ARG A 154 -15.91 8.02 14.89
CA ARG A 154 -15.66 8.82 16.11
C ARG A 154 -16.60 8.41 17.24
N THR A 155 -16.00 8.04 18.37
CA THR A 155 -16.73 7.64 19.58
C THR A 155 -17.35 8.83 20.33
N ASP A 156 -16.82 10.05 20.12
CA ASP A 156 -17.30 11.29 20.72
C ASP A 156 -18.36 12.02 19.86
N SER A 157 -18.66 11.50 18.66
CA SER A 157 -19.60 12.14 17.73
C SER A 157 -20.83 11.28 17.46
N LEU A 158 -20.73 9.97 17.60
CA LEU A 158 -21.84 9.03 17.41
C LEU A 158 -22.36 8.54 18.76
N LYS A 159 -23.68 8.56 18.96
CA LYS A 159 -24.34 8.10 20.19
C LYS A 159 -24.17 6.59 20.45
N ARG A 160 -23.94 5.83 19.39
CA ARG A 160 -23.71 4.38 19.43
C ARG A 160 -22.70 3.97 18.35
N ALA A 161 -22.00 2.87 18.59
CA ALA A 161 -21.09 2.30 17.60
C ALA A 161 -21.83 1.72 16.38
N PRO A 162 -21.47 2.09 15.15
CA PRO A 162 -21.96 1.38 13.95
C PRO A 162 -21.38 -0.03 13.93
N LYS A 163 -22.18 -1.02 13.54
CA LYS A 163 -21.82 -2.45 13.56
C LYS A 163 -21.66 -3.07 12.18
N SER A 164 -22.05 -2.34 11.13
CA SER A 164 -22.06 -2.85 9.75
C SER A 164 -21.96 -1.71 8.74
N TRP A 165 -21.66 -2.05 7.50
CA TRP A 165 -21.71 -1.07 6.41
C TRP A 165 -23.13 -0.54 6.19
N ALA A 166 -24.19 -1.29 6.51
CA ALA A 166 -25.56 -0.77 6.52
C ALA A 166 -25.73 0.39 7.52
N ASP A 167 -25.12 0.30 8.70
CA ASP A 167 -25.10 1.41 9.66
C ASP A 167 -24.30 2.62 9.12
N PHE A 168 -23.22 2.39 8.40
CA PHE A 168 -22.46 3.47 7.76
C PHE A 168 -23.29 4.21 6.71
N TRP A 169 -24.13 3.51 5.96
CA TRP A 169 -25.05 4.09 4.96
C TRP A 169 -26.29 4.72 5.57
N ASN A 170 -26.64 4.40 6.83
CA ASN A 170 -27.84 4.92 7.52
C ASN A 170 -27.49 6.23 8.24
N THR A 171 -27.51 7.35 7.49
CA THR A 171 -27.17 8.68 8.04
C THR A 171 -28.25 9.26 8.95
N ASP A 172 -29.48 8.76 8.92
CA ASP A 172 -30.55 9.13 9.86
C ASP A 172 -30.26 8.61 11.27
N SER A 173 -29.85 7.34 11.38
CA SER A 173 -29.52 6.71 12.66
C SER A 173 -28.10 7.02 13.17
N PHE A 174 -27.19 7.31 12.26
CA PHE A 174 -25.79 7.65 12.51
C PHE A 174 -25.44 8.96 11.81
N PRO A 175 -25.93 10.11 12.29
CA PRO A 175 -25.84 11.39 11.59
C PRO A 175 -24.39 11.91 11.48
N GLY A 176 -24.14 12.67 10.40
CA GLY A 176 -22.90 13.39 10.17
C GLY A 176 -22.15 12.96 8.90
N PRO A 177 -21.15 13.72 8.47
CA PRO A 177 -20.46 13.51 7.21
C PRO A 177 -19.56 12.27 7.20
N ARG A 178 -19.44 11.65 6.01
CA ARG A 178 -18.64 10.45 5.72
C ARG A 178 -17.45 10.78 4.82
N SER A 179 -16.49 9.86 4.76
CA SER A 179 -15.55 9.78 3.64
C SER A 179 -15.33 8.32 3.22
N LEU A 180 -15.08 8.13 1.93
CA LEU A 180 -14.83 6.83 1.30
C LEU A 180 -13.64 6.96 0.36
N GLN A 181 -13.07 5.82 -0.06
CA GLN A 181 -11.94 5.78 -0.97
C GLN A 181 -12.35 6.17 -2.40
N SER A 182 -11.52 7.02 -3.03
CA SER A 182 -11.57 7.29 -4.46
C SER A 182 -11.01 6.12 -5.27
N ALA A 183 -11.54 5.88 -6.46
CA ALA A 183 -10.98 4.91 -7.40
C ALA A 183 -9.54 5.23 -7.85
N GLU A 184 -9.05 6.44 -7.59
CA GLU A 184 -7.69 6.87 -7.97
C GLU A 184 -6.60 6.22 -7.11
N VAL A 185 -6.92 5.83 -5.86
CA VAL A 185 -5.93 5.27 -4.93
C VAL A 185 -5.60 3.83 -5.28
N ASP A 186 -6.63 3.00 -5.40
CA ASP A 186 -6.47 1.56 -5.65
C ASP A 186 -7.71 1.03 -6.38
N ILE A 187 -8.64 0.38 -5.70
CA ILE A 187 -9.92 -0.09 -6.20
C ILE A 187 -11.05 0.60 -5.43
N PRO A 188 -12.11 1.09 -6.10
CA PRO A 188 -13.23 1.71 -5.42
C PRO A 188 -13.92 0.72 -4.47
N GLU A 189 -14.63 1.26 -3.49
CA GLU A 189 -15.20 0.47 -2.38
C GLU A 189 -16.62 -0.04 -2.71
N LEU A 190 -16.76 -0.70 -3.86
CA LEU A 190 -18.06 -1.24 -4.31
C LEU A 190 -18.57 -2.37 -3.43
N GLU A 191 -17.66 -3.15 -2.85
CA GLU A 191 -18.03 -4.22 -1.92
C GLU A 191 -18.72 -3.66 -0.68
N PHE A 192 -18.26 -2.53 -0.15
CA PHE A 192 -18.89 -1.89 1.02
C PHE A 192 -20.30 -1.38 0.70
N ALA A 193 -20.49 -0.86 -0.50
CA ALA A 193 -21.80 -0.45 -0.97
C ALA A 193 -22.77 -1.65 -1.12
N LEU A 194 -22.27 -2.78 -1.62
CA LEU A 194 -23.07 -4.02 -1.72
C LEU A 194 -23.40 -4.60 -0.34
N LEU A 195 -22.45 -4.60 0.59
CA LEU A 195 -22.71 -5.02 1.98
C LEU A 195 -23.74 -4.11 2.65
N ALA A 196 -23.65 -2.80 2.41
CA ALA A 196 -24.65 -1.84 2.91
C ALA A 196 -26.06 -2.08 2.31
N ASP A 197 -26.11 -2.60 1.08
CA ASP A 197 -27.33 -2.98 0.40
C ASP A 197 -27.81 -4.41 0.70
N GLY A 198 -27.20 -5.07 1.69
CA GLY A 198 -27.63 -6.36 2.21
C GLY A 198 -27.10 -7.58 1.43
N VAL A 199 -26.09 -7.42 0.57
CA VAL A 199 -25.44 -8.56 -0.08
C VAL A 199 -24.58 -9.30 0.96
N PRO A 200 -24.75 -10.62 1.16
CA PRO A 200 -23.95 -11.39 2.10
C PRO A 200 -22.47 -11.46 1.67
N LEU A 201 -21.57 -11.62 2.64
CA LEU A 201 -20.11 -11.70 2.40
C LEU A 201 -19.73 -12.76 1.37
N ASP A 202 -20.36 -13.93 1.43
CA ASP A 202 -20.11 -15.07 0.53
C ASP A 202 -20.76 -14.94 -0.86
N LYS A 203 -21.47 -13.83 -1.11
CA LYS A 203 -22.17 -13.52 -2.38
C LYS A 203 -21.68 -12.22 -3.03
N LEU A 204 -20.58 -11.66 -2.53
CA LEU A 204 -20.04 -10.40 -3.05
C LEU A 204 -19.55 -10.54 -4.50
N TYR A 205 -18.82 -11.61 -4.80
CA TYR A 205 -18.23 -11.80 -6.13
C TYR A 205 -18.96 -12.87 -6.96
N PRO A 206 -19.11 -12.62 -8.27
CA PRO A 206 -18.71 -11.41 -9.01
C PRO A 206 -19.54 -10.20 -8.57
N LEU A 207 -18.92 -9.00 -8.48
CA LEU A 207 -19.62 -7.79 -8.02
C LEU A 207 -20.75 -7.41 -8.99
N ASP A 208 -21.95 -7.17 -8.44
CA ASP A 208 -23.02 -6.47 -9.15
C ASP A 208 -22.71 -4.96 -9.17
N VAL A 209 -22.01 -4.54 -10.22
CA VAL A 209 -21.50 -3.17 -10.37
C VAL A 209 -22.65 -2.15 -10.42
N ASP A 210 -23.78 -2.49 -11.09
CA ASP A 210 -24.93 -1.59 -11.19
C ASP A 210 -25.58 -1.36 -9.83
N ARG A 211 -25.79 -2.42 -9.08
CA ARG A 211 -26.34 -2.39 -7.72
C ARG A 211 -25.39 -1.61 -6.78
N ALA A 212 -24.09 -1.82 -6.91
CA ALA A 212 -23.10 -1.10 -6.10
C ALA A 212 -23.16 0.41 -6.34
N PHE A 213 -23.17 0.88 -7.59
CA PHE A 213 -23.29 2.31 -7.89
C PHE A 213 -24.64 2.90 -7.47
N LYS A 214 -25.73 2.13 -7.57
CA LYS A 214 -27.03 2.55 -7.03
C LYS A 214 -26.97 2.73 -5.51
N ALA A 215 -26.29 1.85 -4.78
CA ALA A 215 -26.05 1.97 -3.36
C ALA A 215 -25.15 3.17 -3.03
N MET A 216 -24.05 3.37 -3.77
CA MET A 216 -23.17 4.53 -3.64
C MET A 216 -23.93 5.85 -3.84
N SER A 217 -24.85 5.91 -4.79
CA SER A 217 -25.65 7.12 -5.06
C SER A 217 -26.54 7.52 -3.88
N ARG A 218 -26.99 6.56 -3.05
CA ARG A 218 -27.81 6.86 -1.87
C ARG A 218 -27.06 7.61 -0.78
N ILE A 219 -25.76 7.38 -0.62
CA ILE A 219 -24.95 8.03 0.41
C ILE A 219 -24.15 9.22 -0.12
N ARG A 220 -24.13 9.45 -1.43
CA ARG A 220 -23.27 10.43 -2.07
C ARG A 220 -23.33 11.83 -1.44
N GLY A 221 -24.57 12.28 -1.11
CA GLY A 221 -24.79 13.60 -0.48
C GLY A 221 -24.17 13.75 0.92
N ASP A 222 -23.93 12.64 1.62
CA ASP A 222 -23.33 12.60 2.95
C ASP A 222 -21.83 12.36 2.92
N VAL A 223 -21.27 12.00 1.74
CA VAL A 223 -19.81 11.83 1.56
C VAL A 223 -19.16 13.19 1.32
N LYS A 224 -18.58 13.75 2.37
CA LYS A 224 -17.85 15.02 2.31
C LYS A 224 -16.64 14.96 1.40
N LYS A 225 -15.96 13.79 1.34
CA LYS A 225 -14.74 13.62 0.55
C LYS A 225 -14.54 12.16 0.16
N PHE A 226 -14.26 11.93 -1.11
CA PHE A 226 -13.61 10.71 -1.58
C PHE A 226 -12.11 10.91 -1.43
N TRP A 227 -11.48 10.15 -0.52
CA TRP A 227 -10.05 10.34 -0.22
C TRP A 227 -9.18 9.65 -1.30
N ASN A 228 -8.14 10.36 -1.70
CA ASN A 228 -7.24 9.95 -2.79
C ASN A 228 -5.79 9.68 -2.32
N THR A 229 -5.56 9.67 -1.03
CA THR A 229 -4.29 9.22 -0.42
C THR A 229 -4.58 8.44 0.85
N GLY A 230 -3.78 7.40 1.15
CA GLY A 230 -3.99 6.59 2.34
C GLY A 230 -3.85 7.31 3.69
N ALA A 231 -3.29 8.52 3.71
CA ALA A 231 -3.19 9.35 4.91
C ALA A 231 -4.44 10.23 5.13
N LEU A 232 -5.13 10.62 4.06
CA LEU A 232 -6.20 11.61 4.13
C LEU A 232 -7.38 11.21 5.02
N PRO A 233 -7.90 9.96 5.01
CA PRO A 233 -9.02 9.59 5.87
C PRO A 233 -8.68 9.71 7.36
N ALA A 234 -7.44 9.40 7.77
CA ALA A 234 -6.99 9.58 9.14
C ALA A 234 -6.98 11.08 9.55
N VAL A 235 -6.57 11.98 8.64
CA VAL A 235 -6.62 13.42 8.86
C VAL A 235 -8.06 13.91 9.00
N LEU A 236 -8.95 13.49 8.10
CA LEU A 236 -10.36 13.90 8.10
C LEU A 236 -11.08 13.51 9.39
N ILE A 237 -10.94 12.25 9.80
CA ILE A 237 -11.58 11.76 11.03
C ILE A 237 -10.93 12.35 12.29
N GLY A 238 -9.60 12.51 12.29
CA GLY A 238 -8.86 13.14 13.38
C GLY A 238 -9.28 14.58 13.65
N ARG A 239 -9.51 15.35 12.59
CA ARG A 239 -9.97 16.75 12.65
C ARG A 239 -11.48 16.93 12.83
N LYS A 240 -12.24 15.86 13.05
CA LYS A 240 -13.73 15.89 13.14
C LYS A 240 -14.41 16.38 11.85
N GLU A 241 -13.73 16.30 10.73
CA GLU A 241 -14.31 16.68 9.45
C GLU A 241 -15.31 15.65 8.94
N VAL A 242 -15.15 14.40 9.39
CA VAL A 242 -16.10 13.30 9.17
C VAL A 242 -16.31 12.55 10.49
N VAL A 243 -17.48 11.92 10.64
CA VAL A 243 -17.81 11.11 11.82
C VAL A 243 -17.51 9.63 11.59
N ALA A 244 -17.47 9.19 10.34
CA ALA A 244 -17.09 7.84 9.95
C ALA A 244 -16.39 7.86 8.58
N THR A 245 -15.50 6.91 8.37
CA THR A 245 -14.71 6.77 7.14
C THR A 245 -14.32 5.33 6.90
N SER A 246 -14.11 4.96 5.64
CA SER A 246 -13.23 3.84 5.33
C SER A 246 -11.77 4.27 5.49
N LEU A 247 -10.92 3.43 6.03
CA LEU A 247 -9.47 3.65 6.06
C LEU A 247 -8.70 2.33 6.26
N TYR A 248 -7.40 2.40 6.08
CA TYR A 248 -6.51 1.26 6.33
C TYR A 248 -6.37 0.98 7.83
N GLY A 249 -6.51 -0.29 8.23
CA GLY A 249 -6.53 -0.70 9.64
C GLY A 249 -5.33 -0.17 10.44
N GLY A 250 -4.12 -0.20 9.88
CA GLY A 250 -2.93 0.36 10.54
C GLY A 250 -3.04 1.86 10.85
N ARG A 251 -3.76 2.63 10.03
CA ARG A 251 -4.01 4.06 10.30
C ARG A 251 -5.01 4.27 11.42
N ALA A 252 -6.01 3.38 11.55
CA ALA A 252 -6.94 3.41 12.67
C ALA A 252 -6.20 3.16 13.99
N ASP A 253 -5.33 2.16 14.04
CA ASP A 253 -4.51 1.85 15.21
C ASP A 253 -3.59 3.02 15.61
N GLU A 254 -2.97 3.70 14.64
CA GLU A 254 -2.15 4.88 14.90
C GLU A 254 -2.96 5.99 15.60
N LEU A 255 -4.18 6.28 15.13
CA LEU A 255 -5.06 7.28 15.74
C LEU A 255 -5.44 6.90 17.19
N ILE A 256 -5.77 5.63 17.42
CA ILE A 256 -6.13 5.13 18.76
C ILE A 256 -4.92 5.23 19.71
N LYS A 257 -3.73 4.84 19.27
CA LYS A 257 -2.48 4.97 20.05
C LYS A 257 -2.12 6.43 20.37
N GLN A 258 -2.55 7.38 19.55
CA GLN A 258 -2.43 8.82 19.82
C GLN A 258 -3.51 9.37 20.76
N GLY A 259 -4.38 8.51 21.30
CA GLY A 259 -5.45 8.91 22.21
C GLY A 259 -6.63 9.60 21.51
N MET A 260 -6.75 9.49 20.21
CA MET A 260 -7.88 10.05 19.48
C MET A 260 -9.16 9.27 19.81
N PRO A 261 -10.32 9.93 19.99
CA PRO A 261 -11.61 9.27 20.23
C PRO A 261 -12.16 8.63 18.95
N VAL A 262 -11.45 7.66 18.45
CA VAL A 262 -11.74 6.89 17.24
C VAL A 262 -11.79 5.41 17.61
N ALA A 263 -12.73 4.69 17.03
CA ALA A 263 -12.78 3.24 17.07
C ALA A 263 -13.05 2.71 15.65
N TYR A 264 -12.83 1.42 15.44
CA TYR A 264 -13.15 0.75 14.19
C TYR A 264 -13.85 -0.58 14.44
N GLN A 265 -14.37 -1.16 13.40
CA GLN A 265 -15.02 -2.47 13.47
C GLN A 265 -14.61 -3.35 12.28
N TRP A 266 -14.59 -4.67 12.51
CA TRP A 266 -14.09 -5.66 11.57
C TRP A 266 -15.14 -6.24 10.60
N ASN A 267 -16.45 -6.07 10.93
CA ASN A 267 -17.52 -6.67 10.13
C ASN A 267 -17.54 -6.09 8.71
N GLY A 268 -17.28 -6.93 7.72
CA GLY A 268 -17.14 -6.53 6.33
C GLY A 268 -15.82 -5.80 6.02
N ALA A 269 -14.75 -5.99 6.80
CA ALA A 269 -13.43 -5.50 6.44
C ALA A 269 -12.93 -6.19 5.17
N ARG A 270 -12.46 -5.39 4.20
CA ARG A 270 -11.86 -5.89 2.96
C ARG A 270 -10.39 -6.12 3.15
N ARG A 271 -9.92 -7.35 2.92
CA ARG A 271 -8.52 -7.72 2.97
C ARG A 271 -7.90 -7.69 1.58
N LEU A 272 -6.66 -7.23 1.52
CA LEU A 272 -5.76 -7.33 0.37
C LEU A 272 -4.39 -7.80 0.87
N THR A 273 -3.60 -8.37 -0.05
CA THR A 273 -2.28 -8.89 0.29
C THR A 273 -1.20 -8.10 -0.41
N ASN A 274 -0.20 -7.68 0.36
CA ASN A 274 1.10 -7.32 -0.19
C ASN A 274 1.96 -8.57 -0.31
N GLY A 275 2.76 -8.61 -1.35
CA GLY A 275 3.64 -9.73 -1.65
C GLY A 275 4.99 -9.28 -2.16
N TRP A 276 5.75 -10.26 -2.57
CA TRP A 276 7.02 -10.14 -3.24
C TRP A 276 6.86 -10.48 -4.73
N GLY A 277 7.42 -9.65 -5.59
CA GLY A 277 7.53 -9.92 -7.04
C GLY A 277 8.92 -9.56 -7.54
N ILE A 278 9.47 -10.39 -8.40
CA ILE A 278 10.81 -10.20 -9.00
C ILE A 278 10.62 -9.53 -10.37
N PRO A 279 11.11 -8.30 -10.59
CA PRO A 279 11.04 -7.67 -11.90
C PRO A 279 11.80 -8.48 -12.95
N LYS A 280 11.24 -8.60 -14.14
CA LYS A 280 11.89 -9.32 -15.25
C LYS A 280 13.22 -8.68 -15.60
N GLY A 281 14.27 -9.52 -15.65
CA GLY A 281 15.64 -9.06 -15.90
C GLY A 281 16.38 -8.54 -14.67
N ALA A 282 15.85 -8.75 -13.43
CA ALA A 282 16.57 -8.41 -12.20
C ALA A 282 17.90 -9.18 -12.07
N ASP A 283 18.95 -8.49 -11.62
CA ASP A 283 20.31 -9.05 -11.56
C ASP A 283 20.50 -10.07 -10.41
N ASN A 284 19.86 -9.82 -9.26
CA ASN A 284 20.12 -10.55 -8.01
C ASN A 284 18.99 -11.52 -7.61
N LYS A 285 18.44 -12.29 -8.58
CA LYS A 285 17.30 -13.18 -8.38
C LYS A 285 17.52 -14.19 -7.23
N ASP A 286 18.72 -14.77 -7.11
CA ASP A 286 19.02 -15.74 -6.04
C ASP A 286 18.99 -15.09 -4.65
N ALA A 287 19.43 -13.83 -4.54
CA ALA A 287 19.30 -13.08 -3.29
C ALA A 287 17.82 -12.72 -3.00
N ALA A 288 17.05 -12.41 -4.04
CA ALA A 288 15.62 -12.16 -3.92
C ALA A 288 14.87 -13.40 -3.40
N TYR A 289 15.11 -14.59 -3.98
CA TYR A 289 14.54 -15.85 -3.49
C TYR A 289 14.89 -16.13 -2.02
N LYS A 290 16.14 -15.87 -1.62
CA LYS A 290 16.55 -16.03 -0.21
C LYS A 290 15.81 -15.10 0.72
N LEU A 291 15.59 -13.84 0.33
CA LEU A 291 14.81 -12.90 1.14
C LEU A 291 13.33 -13.29 1.21
N ILE A 292 12.73 -13.70 0.10
CA ILE A 292 11.36 -14.20 0.05
C ILE A 292 11.22 -15.36 1.03
N ASP A 293 12.04 -16.41 0.89
CA ASP A 293 12.00 -17.60 1.74
C ASP A 293 12.21 -17.25 3.22
N PHE A 294 13.18 -16.41 3.55
CA PHE A 294 13.44 -15.94 4.90
C PHE A 294 12.22 -15.22 5.49
N SER A 295 11.60 -14.32 4.72
CA SER A 295 10.47 -13.50 5.17
C SER A 295 9.19 -14.30 5.46
N LEU A 296 9.09 -15.53 4.96
CA LEU A 296 7.95 -16.43 5.13
C LEU A 296 8.12 -17.42 6.30
N ARG A 297 9.22 -17.34 7.04
CA ARG A 297 9.36 -18.14 8.27
C ARG A 297 8.33 -17.68 9.31
N PRO A 298 7.68 -18.58 10.04
CA PRO A 298 6.65 -18.22 11.03
C PRO A 298 7.11 -17.18 12.04
N GLU A 299 8.32 -17.31 12.57
CA GLU A 299 8.91 -16.38 13.54
C GLU A 299 9.17 -14.98 12.95
N VAL A 300 9.55 -14.89 11.68
CA VAL A 300 9.77 -13.63 10.97
C VAL A 300 8.45 -12.93 10.68
N GLN A 301 7.45 -13.68 10.24
CA GLN A 301 6.09 -13.19 10.05
C GLN A 301 5.49 -12.66 11.36
N ALA A 302 5.67 -13.38 12.47
CA ALA A 302 5.21 -12.96 13.78
C ALA A 302 5.97 -11.72 14.27
N ALA A 303 7.29 -11.63 14.03
CA ALA A 303 8.08 -10.44 14.38
C ALA A 303 7.58 -9.20 13.63
N PHE A 304 7.27 -9.32 12.35
CA PHE A 304 6.70 -8.22 11.57
C PHE A 304 5.33 -7.79 12.11
N ALA A 305 4.42 -8.75 12.37
CA ALA A 305 3.08 -8.48 12.86
C ALA A 305 3.06 -7.76 14.22
N LYS A 306 4.06 -7.97 15.07
CA LYS A 306 4.23 -7.25 16.35
C LYS A 306 4.64 -5.78 16.17
N LEU A 307 5.28 -5.44 15.07
CA LEU A 307 5.77 -4.09 14.79
C LEU A 307 4.82 -3.28 13.92
N TYR A 308 4.05 -3.96 13.06
CA TYR A 308 3.13 -3.35 12.12
C TYR A 308 1.87 -4.20 11.99
N PRO A 309 0.65 -3.62 11.97
CA PRO A 309 -0.60 -4.37 11.90
C PRO A 309 -0.86 -4.99 10.52
N GLY A 310 0.10 -5.75 10.04
CA GLY A 310 0.04 -6.57 8.83
C GLY A 310 -0.12 -8.04 9.19
N GLY A 311 -1.26 -8.63 8.81
CA GLY A 311 -1.57 -10.02 9.13
C GLY A 311 -0.62 -10.99 8.44
N PRO A 312 -0.06 -12.01 9.14
CA PRO A 312 0.76 -13.04 8.54
C PRO A 312 0.00 -13.82 7.46
N VAL A 313 0.69 -14.20 6.38
CA VAL A 313 0.15 -15.16 5.38
C VAL A 313 0.45 -16.61 5.77
N VAL A 314 1.40 -16.82 6.67
CA VAL A 314 1.78 -18.13 7.19
C VAL A 314 0.97 -18.45 8.45
N PRO A 315 0.05 -19.45 8.43
CA PRO A 315 -0.84 -19.74 9.55
C PRO A 315 -0.10 -20.08 10.85
N ALA A 316 1.07 -20.70 10.78
CA ALA A 316 1.87 -21.04 11.95
C ALA A 316 2.34 -19.81 12.74
N ALA A 317 2.50 -18.65 12.09
CA ALA A 317 2.89 -17.39 12.76
C ALA A 317 1.83 -16.89 13.74
N ILE A 318 0.54 -17.17 13.48
CA ILE A 318 -0.58 -16.77 14.37
C ILE A 318 -0.39 -17.32 15.78
N LYS A 319 0.13 -18.56 15.91
CA LYS A 319 0.36 -19.23 17.20
C LYS A 319 1.47 -18.58 18.03
N LEU A 320 2.27 -17.69 17.43
CA LEU A 320 3.39 -16.99 18.07
C LEU A 320 3.02 -15.56 18.53
N LEU A 321 1.75 -15.19 18.40
CA LEU A 321 1.24 -13.87 18.69
C LEU A 321 0.31 -13.89 19.92
N SER A 322 0.35 -12.81 20.71
CA SER A 322 -0.57 -12.61 21.83
C SER A 322 -1.95 -12.18 21.34
N ASP A 323 -2.97 -12.37 22.17
CA ASP A 323 -4.35 -11.99 21.86
C ASP A 323 -4.49 -10.49 21.53
N ASP A 324 -3.75 -9.63 22.23
CA ASP A 324 -3.75 -8.18 21.98
C ASP A 324 -3.24 -7.85 20.56
N VAL A 325 -2.18 -8.53 20.12
CA VAL A 325 -1.69 -8.36 18.74
C VAL A 325 -2.70 -8.95 17.75
N LEU A 326 -3.22 -10.14 18.01
CA LEU A 326 -4.20 -10.79 17.14
C LEU A 326 -5.46 -9.94 16.95
N ALA A 327 -5.92 -9.23 17.97
CA ALA A 327 -7.10 -8.36 17.87
C ALA A 327 -6.93 -7.25 16.82
N THR A 328 -5.69 -6.83 16.54
CA THR A 328 -5.36 -5.78 15.55
C THR A 328 -5.08 -6.31 14.13
N LEU A 329 -5.09 -7.64 13.92
CA LEU A 329 -4.70 -8.25 12.66
C LEU A 329 -5.88 -8.69 11.81
N PRO A 330 -5.88 -8.41 10.50
CA PRO A 330 -6.92 -8.86 9.58
C PRO A 330 -6.98 -10.39 9.41
N THR A 331 -5.89 -11.10 9.74
CA THR A 331 -5.78 -12.56 9.61
C THR A 331 -5.97 -13.31 10.94
N SER A 332 -6.40 -12.63 12.00
CA SER A 332 -6.81 -13.35 13.21
C SER A 332 -8.02 -14.24 12.93
N PRO A 333 -8.14 -15.40 13.61
CA PRO A 333 -9.25 -16.33 13.36
C PRO A 333 -10.65 -15.72 13.52
N GLN A 334 -10.79 -14.70 14.36
CA GLN A 334 -12.04 -13.97 14.55
C GLN A 334 -12.33 -13.03 13.38
N ASN A 335 -11.34 -12.22 12.96
CA ASN A 335 -11.50 -11.22 11.90
C ASN A 335 -11.63 -11.85 10.51
N LEU A 336 -11.01 -13.03 10.30
CA LEU A 336 -11.17 -13.81 9.07
C LEU A 336 -12.64 -14.17 8.81
N LYS A 337 -13.39 -14.50 9.86
CA LYS A 337 -14.80 -14.96 9.75
C LYS A 337 -15.78 -13.86 9.36
N ILE A 338 -15.47 -12.61 9.69
CA ILE A 338 -16.39 -11.46 9.55
C ILE A 338 -15.94 -10.44 8.50
N GLY A 339 -14.80 -10.66 7.86
CA GLY A 339 -14.31 -9.89 6.73
C GLY A 339 -14.23 -10.77 5.47
N PHE A 340 -13.75 -10.19 4.37
CA PHE A 340 -13.60 -10.88 3.09
C PHE A 340 -12.29 -10.50 2.41
N ASP A 341 -11.80 -11.38 1.53
CA ASP A 341 -10.67 -11.08 0.66
C ASP A 341 -11.17 -10.47 -0.65
N ALA A 342 -10.52 -9.39 -1.10
CA ALA A 342 -10.80 -8.86 -2.43
C ALA A 342 -10.44 -9.90 -3.50
N ASP A 343 -11.33 -10.14 -4.45
CA ASP A 343 -11.04 -11.02 -5.58
C ASP A 343 -10.11 -10.32 -6.57
N VAL A 344 -8.81 -10.61 -6.43
CA VAL A 344 -7.75 -10.02 -7.26
C VAL A 344 -7.97 -10.30 -8.74
N ALA A 345 -8.43 -11.50 -9.11
CA ALA A 345 -8.67 -11.88 -10.50
C ALA A 345 -9.86 -11.11 -11.10
N TRP A 346 -10.93 -10.96 -10.33
CA TRP A 346 -12.07 -10.15 -10.75
C TRP A 346 -11.68 -8.68 -10.93
N TRP A 347 -10.96 -8.11 -9.95
CA TRP A 347 -10.52 -6.72 -10.01
C TRP A 347 -9.53 -6.48 -11.15
N ASP A 348 -8.58 -7.38 -11.38
CA ASP A 348 -7.64 -7.25 -12.49
C ASP A 348 -8.34 -7.15 -13.84
N LYS A 349 -9.41 -7.91 -14.02
CA LYS A 349 -10.22 -7.92 -15.25
C LYS A 349 -11.11 -6.69 -15.41
N ASN A 350 -11.66 -6.17 -14.30
CA ASN A 350 -12.75 -5.20 -14.35
C ASN A 350 -12.34 -3.78 -13.91
N ARG A 351 -11.15 -3.63 -13.28
CA ARG A 351 -10.72 -2.38 -12.65
C ARG A 351 -10.82 -1.16 -13.58
N ASP A 352 -10.32 -1.26 -14.79
CA ASP A 352 -10.26 -0.11 -15.70
C ASP A 352 -11.68 0.38 -16.07
N ALA A 353 -12.59 -0.55 -16.36
CA ALA A 353 -13.99 -0.24 -16.67
C ALA A 353 -14.72 0.34 -15.45
N VAL A 354 -14.52 -0.25 -14.26
CA VAL A 354 -15.12 0.22 -13.01
C VAL A 354 -14.57 1.59 -12.62
N THR A 355 -13.25 1.82 -12.77
CA THR A 355 -12.63 3.13 -12.48
C THR A 355 -13.17 4.22 -13.39
N LYS A 356 -13.30 3.95 -14.69
CA LYS A 356 -13.92 4.89 -15.64
C LYS A 356 -15.35 5.24 -15.22
N ARG A 357 -16.16 4.22 -14.92
CA ARG A 357 -17.54 4.42 -14.48
C ARG A 357 -17.61 5.17 -13.14
N TRP A 358 -16.67 4.93 -12.22
CA TRP A 358 -16.58 5.66 -10.97
C TRP A 358 -16.30 7.14 -11.19
N GLN A 359 -15.41 7.49 -12.12
CA GLN A 359 -15.13 8.88 -12.48
C GLN A 359 -16.38 9.56 -13.04
N GLU A 360 -17.03 8.93 -14.02
CA GLU A 360 -18.30 9.43 -14.60
C GLU A 360 -19.37 9.65 -13.53
N TRP A 361 -19.49 8.70 -12.57
CA TRP A 361 -20.44 8.79 -11.46
C TRP A 361 -20.03 9.87 -10.45
N ALA A 362 -18.74 10.04 -10.16
CA ALA A 362 -18.24 11.02 -9.21
C ALA A 362 -18.37 12.47 -9.72
N ASP A 363 -18.32 12.68 -11.03
CA ASP A 363 -18.43 13.98 -11.69
C ASP A 363 -19.89 14.40 -11.94
N ALA A 364 -20.86 13.44 -11.95
CA ALA A 364 -22.28 13.69 -12.19
C ALA A 364 -22.98 14.31 -10.97
#